data_30bfd000a47d9f45bbcd4653a01f44f1
#
_entry.id   30bfd000a47d9f45bbcd4653a01f44f1
#
_cell.length_a   1.000
_cell.length_b   1.000
_cell.length_c   1.000
_cell.angle_alpha   90.00
_cell.angle_beta   90.00
_cell.angle_gamma   90.00
#
_symmetry.space_group_name_H-M   'P 1'
#
loop_
_entity.id
_entity.type
_entity.pdbx_description
1 polymer ?
#
loop_
_entity_poly.entity_id
_entity_poly.type
_entity_poly.pdbx_seq_one_letter_code
_entity_poly.pdbx_strand_id
1 'polypeptide(L)'
;MLNPPGPREAEWTILNLLKWATGYFTSHGIDSPRATAEILLATLLNLKRIDLYLRYDQPLLKNELSEFKSLIKRRVNREPVAYIIGKKEFWSLDLEVNPNVLIPRPDTETLVEAALSCLGPVGSPANSVGQVLELGTGSGAIVLAMASERPAYRYVATDISLKALDIARTNARRHQLASAVSFVAGNWLDPFSPNKAIFDMILSNPPYIPSGDIAGLQPEVNRFEPMLALDGQSDGLHAIRQIIFSAHPLLKPQGVLLLEMGFNQKEAVIQMIQQCGHYHPFQIIKDYAGHDRVVVMHKLSVFNCENRNNLVQKEDLK
;
A
#
# COMPACT_ATOMS: atom_id res chain seq x y z
N MET A 1 34.85 -14.74 -7.13
CA MET A 1 34.69 -15.64 -8.30
C MET A 1 33.67 -16.70 -7.94
N LEU A 2 32.47 -16.60 -8.52
CA LEU A 2 31.42 -17.59 -8.39
C LEU A 2 31.67 -18.68 -9.43
N ASN A 3 32.56 -19.62 -9.13
CA ASN A 3 32.51 -20.91 -9.79
C ASN A 3 31.83 -21.86 -8.81
N PRO A 4 30.58 -22.26 -9.04
CA PRO A 4 30.05 -23.41 -8.34
C PRO A 4 30.88 -24.62 -8.74
N PRO A 5 31.24 -25.51 -7.82
CA PRO A 5 31.57 -26.88 -8.19
C PRO A 5 30.24 -27.48 -8.66
N GLY A 6 29.96 -27.36 -9.96
CA GLY A 6 28.67 -27.75 -10.48
C GLY A 6 28.73 -29.08 -11.17
N PRO A 7 27.58 -29.78 -11.20
CA PRO A 7 27.36 -30.88 -12.13
C PRO A 7 27.62 -30.38 -13.57
N ARG A 8 27.96 -31.27 -14.46
CA ARG A 8 28.17 -30.95 -15.88
C ARG A 8 26.98 -30.17 -16.42
N GLU A 9 27.16 -29.17 -17.32
CA GLU A 9 26.12 -28.23 -17.81
C GLU A 9 24.79 -28.91 -18.24
N ALA A 10 24.83 -30.21 -18.58
CA ALA A 10 23.69 -31.04 -18.95
C ALA A 10 22.80 -31.51 -17.78
N GLU A 11 23.21 -31.24 -16.54
CA GLU A 11 22.55 -31.78 -15.32
C GLU A 11 21.73 -30.71 -14.53
N TRP A 12 21.63 -29.46 -15.02
CA TRP A 12 20.80 -28.42 -14.37
C TRP A 12 19.34 -28.61 -14.72
N THR A 13 18.63 -29.33 -13.87
CA THR A 13 17.15 -29.38 -13.92
C THR A 13 16.56 -28.32 -13.00
N ILE A 14 15.24 -28.05 -13.16
CA ILE A 14 14.49 -27.14 -12.26
C ILE A 14 14.73 -27.51 -10.80
N LEU A 15 14.61 -28.80 -10.45
CA LEU A 15 14.80 -29.25 -9.07
C LEU A 15 16.21 -28.97 -8.54
N ASN A 16 17.23 -29.29 -9.34
CA ASN A 16 18.61 -29.11 -8.92
C ASN A 16 18.96 -27.63 -8.76
N LEU A 17 18.49 -26.79 -9.68
CA LEU A 17 18.68 -25.34 -9.59
C LEU A 17 17.97 -24.73 -8.39
N LEU A 18 16.73 -25.14 -8.10
CA LEU A 18 16.00 -24.69 -6.91
C LEU A 18 16.68 -25.10 -5.62
N LYS A 19 17.18 -26.33 -5.50
CA LYS A 19 17.93 -26.79 -4.32
C LYS A 19 19.17 -25.94 -4.11
N TRP A 20 19.95 -25.75 -5.17
CA TRP A 20 21.16 -24.93 -5.12
C TRP A 20 20.87 -23.48 -4.75
N ALA A 21 19.90 -22.84 -5.43
CA ALA A 21 19.52 -21.45 -5.17
C ALA A 21 18.99 -21.26 -3.75
N THR A 22 18.20 -22.20 -3.24
CA THR A 22 17.72 -22.17 -1.85
C THR A 22 18.90 -22.17 -0.86
N GLY A 23 19.86 -23.10 -1.03
CA GLY A 23 21.06 -23.13 -0.19
C GLY A 23 21.90 -21.86 -0.30
N TYR A 24 22.04 -21.34 -1.51
CA TYR A 24 22.77 -20.10 -1.76
C TYR A 24 22.11 -18.88 -1.09
N PHE A 25 20.81 -18.73 -1.20
CA PHE A 25 20.06 -17.67 -0.50
C PHE A 25 20.14 -17.81 1.02
N THR A 26 20.03 -19.04 1.53
CA THR A 26 20.19 -19.30 2.97
C THR A 26 21.57 -18.84 3.48
N SER A 27 22.64 -19.17 2.77
CA SER A 27 24.00 -18.75 3.16
C SER A 27 24.25 -17.24 3.09
N HIS A 28 23.39 -16.49 2.37
CA HIS A 28 23.44 -15.03 2.27
C HIS A 28 22.38 -14.33 3.16
N GLY A 29 21.73 -15.07 4.06
CA GLY A 29 20.74 -14.51 4.99
C GLY A 29 19.51 -13.92 4.31
N ILE A 30 19.09 -14.49 3.19
CA ILE A 30 17.86 -14.07 2.48
C ILE A 30 16.65 -14.74 3.14
N ASP A 31 15.67 -13.95 3.50
CA ASP A 31 14.41 -14.44 4.07
C ASP A 31 13.63 -15.27 3.06
N SER A 32 12.94 -16.32 3.57
CA SER A 32 12.13 -17.22 2.74
C SER A 32 12.88 -17.73 1.49
N PRO A 33 14.08 -18.33 1.64
CA PRO A 33 15.00 -18.60 0.53
C PRO A 33 14.39 -19.51 -0.53
N ARG A 34 13.59 -20.50 -0.13
CA ARG A 34 12.92 -21.44 -1.05
C ARG A 34 11.86 -20.73 -1.88
N ALA A 35 10.97 -19.94 -1.22
CA ALA A 35 9.93 -19.19 -1.91
C ALA A 35 10.54 -18.16 -2.87
N THR A 36 11.60 -17.48 -2.45
CA THR A 36 12.36 -16.55 -3.30
C THR A 36 12.89 -17.23 -4.57
N ALA A 37 13.54 -18.38 -4.44
CA ALA A 37 14.08 -19.13 -5.58
C ALA A 37 12.97 -19.56 -6.55
N GLU A 38 11.85 -20.05 -6.02
CA GLU A 38 10.69 -20.48 -6.80
C GLU A 38 10.05 -19.32 -7.56
N ILE A 39 9.83 -18.17 -6.91
CA ILE A 39 9.23 -16.99 -7.55
C ILE A 39 10.12 -16.49 -8.70
N LEU A 40 11.42 -16.34 -8.45
CA LEU A 40 12.36 -15.88 -9.46
C LEU A 40 12.45 -16.84 -10.66
N LEU A 41 12.52 -18.16 -10.40
CA LEU A 41 12.62 -19.15 -11.46
C LEU A 41 11.32 -19.28 -12.24
N ALA A 42 10.17 -19.28 -11.57
CA ALA A 42 8.86 -19.32 -12.22
C ALA A 42 8.65 -18.10 -13.13
N THR A 43 9.03 -16.91 -12.64
CA THR A 43 8.95 -15.67 -13.44
C THR A 43 9.84 -15.74 -14.68
N LEU A 44 11.09 -16.19 -14.53
CA LEU A 44 12.01 -16.34 -15.64
C LEU A 44 11.50 -17.29 -16.74
N LEU A 45 10.95 -18.43 -16.31
CA LEU A 45 10.44 -19.47 -17.21
C LEU A 45 9.02 -19.18 -17.72
N ASN A 46 8.41 -18.08 -17.29
CA ASN A 46 7.00 -17.75 -17.55
C ASN A 46 6.04 -18.90 -17.15
N LEU A 47 6.27 -19.48 -15.97
CA LEU A 47 5.52 -20.56 -15.37
C LEU A 47 4.80 -20.11 -14.12
N LYS A 48 3.76 -20.87 -13.71
CA LYS A 48 3.23 -20.79 -12.33
C LYS A 48 4.16 -21.56 -11.38
N ARG A 49 4.18 -21.18 -10.10
CA ARG A 49 5.00 -21.88 -9.10
C ARG A 49 4.71 -23.39 -9.05
N ILE A 50 3.45 -23.80 -9.23
CA ILE A 50 3.07 -25.21 -9.25
C ILE A 50 3.70 -25.96 -10.43
N ASP A 51 3.91 -25.31 -11.57
CA ASP A 51 4.50 -25.95 -12.75
C ASP A 51 5.96 -26.32 -12.53
N LEU A 52 6.68 -25.64 -11.62
CA LEU A 52 8.04 -26.01 -11.25
C LEU A 52 8.11 -27.41 -10.59
N TYR A 53 7.04 -27.80 -9.90
CA TYR A 53 6.93 -29.13 -9.29
C TYR A 53 6.48 -30.18 -10.30
N LEU A 54 5.65 -29.81 -11.26
CA LEU A 54 5.21 -30.72 -12.34
C LEU A 54 6.31 -30.99 -13.35
N ARG A 55 7.26 -30.06 -13.51
CA ARG A 55 8.35 -30.09 -14.48
C ARG A 55 9.72 -30.16 -13.81
N TYR A 56 9.80 -30.77 -12.61
CA TYR A 56 10.98 -30.75 -11.75
C TYR A 56 12.26 -31.28 -12.42
N ASP A 57 12.12 -32.23 -13.36
CA ASP A 57 13.20 -32.87 -14.13
C ASP A 57 13.53 -32.17 -15.46
N GLN A 58 12.76 -31.13 -15.83
CA GLN A 58 13.00 -30.36 -17.05
C GLN A 58 14.41 -29.73 -16.98
N PRO A 59 15.27 -29.99 -18.01
CA PRO A 59 16.57 -29.33 -18.11
C PRO A 59 16.41 -27.85 -18.48
N LEU A 60 17.33 -27.02 -17.98
CA LEU A 60 17.38 -25.59 -18.25
C LEU A 60 18.38 -25.27 -19.35
N LEU A 61 18.03 -24.29 -20.17
CA LEU A 61 18.89 -23.80 -21.24
C LEU A 61 20.01 -22.91 -20.68
N LYS A 62 21.12 -22.77 -21.43
CA LYS A 62 22.26 -21.93 -21.01
C LYS A 62 21.88 -20.47 -20.80
N ASN A 63 21.01 -19.91 -21.65
CA ASN A 63 20.50 -18.55 -21.49
C ASN A 63 19.64 -18.41 -20.23
N GLU A 64 18.74 -19.39 -19.94
CA GLU A 64 17.92 -19.38 -18.73
C GLU A 64 18.78 -19.41 -17.45
N LEU A 65 19.83 -20.24 -17.44
CA LEU A 65 20.79 -20.29 -16.35
C LEU A 65 21.53 -18.97 -16.17
N SER A 66 21.95 -18.33 -17.26
CA SER A 66 22.62 -17.03 -17.24
C SER A 66 21.70 -15.91 -16.70
N GLU A 67 20.46 -15.87 -17.17
CA GLU A 67 19.46 -14.92 -16.71
C GLU A 67 19.11 -15.15 -15.23
N PHE A 68 18.87 -16.40 -14.83
CA PHE A 68 18.60 -16.73 -13.42
C PHE A 68 19.75 -16.32 -12.50
N LYS A 69 20.99 -16.50 -12.91
CA LYS A 69 22.18 -16.03 -12.18
C LYS A 69 22.15 -14.50 -11.99
N SER A 70 21.69 -13.75 -12.98
CA SER A 70 21.50 -12.30 -12.86
C SER A 70 20.45 -11.94 -11.80
N LEU A 71 19.32 -12.63 -11.78
CA LEU A 71 18.25 -12.43 -10.77
C LEU A 71 18.75 -12.76 -9.37
N ILE A 72 19.50 -13.88 -9.20
CA ILE A 72 20.12 -14.26 -7.93
C ILE A 72 21.05 -13.15 -7.44
N LYS A 73 21.92 -12.60 -8.30
CA LYS A 73 22.83 -11.52 -7.94
C LYS A 73 22.10 -10.28 -7.45
N ARG A 74 21.02 -9.87 -8.11
CA ARG A 74 20.16 -8.75 -7.67
C ARG A 74 19.59 -9.04 -6.29
N ARG A 75 19.04 -10.24 -6.06
CA ARG A 75 18.44 -10.61 -4.78
C ARG A 75 19.45 -10.67 -3.63
N VAL A 76 20.63 -11.22 -3.84
CA VAL A 76 21.71 -11.25 -2.83
C VAL A 76 22.20 -9.85 -2.49
N ASN A 77 22.13 -8.91 -3.42
CA ASN A 77 22.35 -7.50 -3.15
C ASN A 77 21.16 -6.83 -2.41
N ARG A 78 20.21 -7.63 -1.92
CA ARG A 78 19.04 -7.20 -1.13
C ARG A 78 17.96 -6.49 -1.93
N GLU A 79 18.00 -6.50 -3.26
CA GLU A 79 16.90 -5.96 -4.05
C GLU A 79 15.61 -6.76 -3.76
N PRO A 80 14.47 -6.09 -3.48
CA PRO A 80 13.19 -6.75 -3.21
C PRO A 80 12.76 -7.65 -4.37
N VAL A 81 12.23 -8.83 -4.06
CA VAL A 81 11.72 -9.76 -5.09
C VAL A 81 10.71 -9.07 -6.01
N ALA A 82 9.79 -8.27 -5.45
CA ALA A 82 8.78 -7.55 -6.22
C ALA A 82 9.39 -6.61 -7.27
N TYR A 83 10.50 -5.92 -6.95
CA TYR A 83 11.20 -5.07 -7.94
C TYR A 83 11.99 -5.89 -8.95
N ILE A 84 12.54 -7.04 -8.53
CA ILE A 84 13.25 -7.94 -9.46
C ILE A 84 12.31 -8.48 -10.53
N ILE A 85 11.09 -8.87 -10.14
CA ILE A 85 10.08 -9.42 -11.06
C ILE A 85 9.17 -8.35 -11.68
N GLY A 86 9.24 -7.10 -11.18
CA GLY A 86 8.47 -5.96 -11.67
C GLY A 86 7.00 -5.96 -11.28
N LYS A 87 6.56 -6.85 -10.37
CA LYS A 87 5.16 -6.95 -9.98
C LYS A 87 4.95 -7.37 -8.53
N LYS A 88 3.78 -7.00 -7.99
CA LYS A 88 3.28 -7.39 -6.68
C LYS A 88 1.78 -7.61 -6.75
N GLU A 89 1.32 -8.73 -6.23
CA GLU A 89 -0.11 -8.95 -6.02
C GLU A 89 -0.59 -8.15 -4.79
N PHE A 90 -1.74 -7.49 -4.95
CA PHE A 90 -2.48 -6.84 -3.88
C PHE A 90 -3.97 -6.88 -4.23
N TRP A 91 -4.81 -7.35 -3.33
CA TRP A 91 -6.27 -7.49 -3.55
C TRP A 91 -6.62 -8.26 -4.82
N SER A 92 -5.90 -9.37 -5.09
CA SER A 92 -6.00 -10.17 -6.32
C SER A 92 -5.68 -9.41 -7.62
N LEU A 93 -5.11 -8.20 -7.55
CA LEU A 93 -4.63 -7.45 -8.69
C LEU A 93 -3.11 -7.59 -8.83
N ASP A 94 -2.63 -8.01 -10.00
CA ASP A 94 -1.21 -8.04 -10.35
C ASP A 94 -0.74 -6.62 -10.71
N LEU A 95 -0.16 -5.90 -9.76
CA LEU A 95 0.29 -4.51 -9.92
C LEU A 95 1.75 -4.44 -10.36
N GLU A 96 2.04 -3.60 -11.34
CA GLU A 96 3.40 -3.21 -11.67
C GLU A 96 3.99 -2.38 -10.52
N VAL A 97 5.22 -2.72 -10.12
CA VAL A 97 5.98 -2.00 -9.09
C VAL A 97 7.44 -1.88 -9.50
N ASN A 98 8.07 -0.77 -9.12
CA ASN A 98 9.49 -0.51 -9.29
C ASN A 98 9.96 0.47 -8.19
N PRO A 99 11.25 0.84 -8.12
CA PRO A 99 11.76 1.72 -7.06
C PRO A 99 11.15 3.13 -6.94
N ASN A 100 10.17 3.48 -7.76
CA ASN A 100 9.46 4.76 -7.65
C ASN A 100 8.19 4.69 -6.80
N VAL A 101 7.77 3.50 -6.35
CA VAL A 101 6.55 3.28 -5.54
C VAL A 101 6.84 2.33 -4.38
N LEU A 102 6.15 2.52 -3.27
CA LEU A 102 6.13 1.56 -2.17
C LEU A 102 5.58 0.21 -2.68
N ILE A 103 6.21 -0.89 -2.28
CA ILE A 103 5.66 -2.22 -2.54
C ILE A 103 4.40 -2.40 -1.69
N PRO A 104 3.22 -2.66 -2.27
CA PRO A 104 1.98 -2.86 -1.50
C PRO A 104 2.14 -3.92 -0.40
N ARG A 105 1.71 -3.58 0.82
CA ARG A 105 1.81 -4.45 1.99
C ARG A 105 0.49 -5.19 2.22
N PRO A 106 0.51 -6.46 2.65
CA PRO A 106 -0.72 -7.18 3.00
C PRO A 106 -1.54 -6.46 4.08
N ASP A 107 -0.88 -5.83 5.07
CA ASP A 107 -1.57 -5.11 6.15
C ASP A 107 -2.43 -3.95 5.64
N THR A 108 -2.07 -3.36 4.50
CA THR A 108 -2.84 -2.28 3.84
C THR A 108 -4.19 -2.77 3.29
N GLU A 109 -4.39 -4.09 3.10
CA GLU A 109 -5.70 -4.64 2.74
C GLU A 109 -6.75 -4.38 3.84
N THR A 110 -6.33 -4.24 5.10
CA THR A 110 -7.20 -3.79 6.20
C THR A 110 -7.81 -2.42 5.94
N LEU A 111 -7.07 -1.49 5.32
CA LEU A 111 -7.58 -0.17 4.93
C LEU A 111 -8.64 -0.29 3.84
N VAL A 112 -8.43 -1.17 2.85
CA VAL A 112 -9.41 -1.44 1.78
C VAL A 112 -10.69 -2.03 2.37
N GLU A 113 -10.59 -3.05 3.23
CA GLU A 113 -11.75 -3.67 3.90
C GLU A 113 -12.55 -2.66 4.72
N ALA A 114 -11.87 -1.84 5.52
CA ALA A 114 -12.49 -0.78 6.30
C ALA A 114 -13.24 0.23 5.41
N ALA A 115 -12.61 0.65 4.33
CA ALA A 115 -13.20 1.57 3.37
C ALA A 115 -14.42 0.99 2.65
N LEU A 116 -14.34 -0.27 2.21
CA LEU A 116 -15.47 -0.97 1.59
C LEU A 116 -16.65 -1.14 2.54
N SER A 117 -16.39 -1.38 3.82
CA SER A 117 -17.40 -1.49 4.87
C SER A 117 -18.13 -0.15 5.10
N CYS A 118 -17.42 0.98 5.02
CA CYS A 118 -18.01 2.31 5.14
C CYS A 118 -18.88 2.69 3.93
N LEU A 119 -18.58 2.17 2.73
CA LEU A 119 -19.37 2.44 1.51
C LEU A 119 -20.66 1.61 1.43
N GLY A 120 -20.80 0.60 2.27
CA GLY A 120 -21.95 -0.31 2.26
C GLY A 120 -21.94 -1.30 1.09
N PRO A 121 -22.97 -2.16 0.99
CA PRO A 121 -23.06 -3.20 -0.03
C PRO A 121 -23.29 -2.62 -1.43
N VAL A 122 -22.89 -3.38 -2.46
CA VAL A 122 -23.14 -3.05 -3.87
C VAL A 122 -24.64 -2.93 -4.10
N GLY A 123 -25.06 -1.82 -4.72
CA GLY A 123 -26.48 -1.59 -5.04
C GLY A 123 -27.30 -0.90 -3.94
N SER A 124 -26.67 -0.44 -2.85
CA SER A 124 -27.34 0.47 -1.91
C SER A 124 -27.82 1.72 -2.64
N PRO A 125 -29.07 2.20 -2.38
CA PRO A 125 -29.66 3.32 -3.10
C PRO A 125 -29.09 4.66 -2.65
N ALA A 126 -27.80 4.87 -2.79
CA ALA A 126 -27.23 6.21 -2.77
C ALA A 126 -27.54 6.83 -4.14
N ASN A 127 -28.51 7.73 -4.20
CA ASN A 127 -28.98 8.43 -5.41
C ASN A 127 -27.93 9.35 -6.07
N SER A 128 -26.68 9.28 -5.67
CA SER A 128 -25.56 10.04 -6.25
C SER A 128 -24.34 9.15 -6.38
N VAL A 129 -23.63 9.28 -7.50
CA VAL A 129 -22.32 8.68 -7.67
C VAL A 129 -21.39 9.23 -6.60
N GLY A 130 -20.98 8.39 -5.64
CA GLY A 130 -20.08 8.80 -4.58
C GLY A 130 -18.69 9.11 -5.12
N GLN A 131 -17.97 10.00 -4.43
CA GLN A 131 -16.60 10.39 -4.77
C GLN A 131 -15.63 10.00 -3.65
N VAL A 132 -14.61 9.26 -4.00
CA VAL A 132 -13.56 8.79 -3.10
C VAL A 132 -12.23 9.43 -3.50
N LEU A 133 -11.48 9.96 -2.53
CA LEU A 133 -10.15 10.51 -2.72
C LEU A 133 -9.12 9.64 -2.00
N GLU A 134 -8.10 9.19 -2.73
CA GLU A 134 -6.90 8.61 -2.15
C GLU A 134 -5.76 9.62 -2.18
N LEU A 135 -5.03 9.75 -1.06
CA LEU A 135 -3.85 10.59 -0.93
C LEU A 135 -2.59 9.72 -0.85
N GLY A 136 -1.57 10.02 -1.67
CA GLY A 136 -0.34 9.25 -1.74
C GLY A 136 -0.54 7.87 -2.36
N THR A 137 -1.09 7.82 -3.59
CA THR A 137 -1.56 6.57 -4.20
C THR A 137 -0.46 5.57 -4.55
N GLY A 138 0.80 6.01 -4.70
CA GLY A 138 1.92 5.12 -5.03
C GLY A 138 1.69 4.33 -6.31
N SER A 139 1.62 3.01 -6.20
CA SER A 139 1.31 2.11 -7.33
C SER A 139 -0.17 2.09 -7.75
N GLY A 140 -1.03 2.79 -7.03
CA GLY A 140 -2.48 2.73 -7.21
C GLY A 140 -3.17 1.57 -6.50
N ALA A 141 -2.48 0.88 -5.59
CA ALA A 141 -2.96 -0.37 -5.00
C ALA A 141 -4.33 -0.22 -4.35
N ILE A 142 -4.51 0.77 -3.48
CA ILE A 142 -5.73 0.96 -2.71
C ILE A 142 -6.87 1.45 -3.62
N VAL A 143 -6.64 2.49 -4.41
CA VAL A 143 -7.69 3.05 -5.28
C VAL A 143 -8.16 2.06 -6.33
N LEU A 144 -7.26 1.22 -6.88
CA LEU A 144 -7.63 0.22 -7.87
C LEU A 144 -8.38 -0.96 -7.23
N ALA A 145 -8.00 -1.38 -6.02
CA ALA A 145 -8.76 -2.35 -5.23
C ALA A 145 -10.18 -1.82 -4.95
N MET A 146 -10.30 -0.57 -4.51
CA MET A 146 -11.60 0.07 -4.27
C MET A 146 -12.44 0.17 -5.55
N ALA A 147 -11.83 0.56 -6.67
CA ALA A 147 -12.52 0.72 -7.95
C ALA A 147 -12.99 -0.63 -8.54
N SER A 148 -12.25 -1.70 -8.33
CA SER A 148 -12.66 -3.05 -8.75
C SER A 148 -13.88 -3.57 -7.98
N GLU A 149 -13.97 -3.25 -6.68
CA GLU A 149 -15.06 -3.69 -5.80
C GLU A 149 -16.31 -2.78 -5.87
N ARG A 150 -16.11 -1.50 -6.13
CA ARG A 150 -17.19 -0.49 -6.14
C ARG A 150 -17.13 0.37 -7.42
N PRO A 151 -17.38 -0.21 -8.60
CA PRO A 151 -17.23 0.48 -9.90
C PRO A 151 -18.23 1.64 -10.09
N ALA A 152 -19.27 1.74 -9.28
CA ALA A 152 -20.26 2.83 -9.35
C ALA A 152 -19.73 4.16 -8.77
N TYR A 153 -18.62 4.12 -8.00
CA TYR A 153 -18.01 5.32 -7.44
C TYR A 153 -17.03 5.95 -8.42
N ARG A 154 -16.77 7.24 -8.25
CA ARG A 154 -15.68 7.96 -8.93
C ARG A 154 -14.51 8.12 -7.98
N TYR A 155 -13.34 7.85 -8.48
CA TYR A 155 -12.12 7.89 -7.69
C TYR A 155 -11.20 8.99 -8.18
N VAL A 156 -10.62 9.71 -7.22
CA VAL A 156 -9.50 10.63 -7.45
C VAL A 156 -8.33 10.09 -6.64
N ALA A 157 -7.18 10.00 -7.25
CA ALA A 157 -5.95 9.54 -6.60
C ALA A 157 -4.86 10.58 -6.76
N THR A 158 -4.25 11.02 -5.65
CA THR A 158 -3.16 12.00 -5.70
C THR A 158 -1.84 11.37 -5.32
N ASP A 159 -0.75 11.92 -5.87
CA ASP A 159 0.61 11.65 -5.43
C ASP A 159 1.49 12.86 -5.78
N ILE A 160 2.48 13.13 -4.95
CA ILE A 160 3.49 14.16 -5.22
C ILE A 160 4.47 13.71 -6.30
N SER A 161 4.68 12.40 -6.45
CA SER A 161 5.58 11.77 -7.41
C SER A 161 4.88 11.53 -8.74
N LEU A 162 5.27 12.26 -9.79
CA LEU A 162 4.80 11.99 -11.16
C LEU A 162 5.12 10.57 -11.61
N LYS A 163 6.28 10.03 -11.19
CA LYS A 163 6.68 8.64 -11.51
C LYS A 163 5.75 7.61 -10.85
N ALA A 164 5.30 7.87 -9.63
CA ALA A 164 4.31 7.03 -8.98
C ALA A 164 2.97 7.06 -9.72
N LEU A 165 2.50 8.25 -10.11
CA LEU A 165 1.28 8.40 -10.90
C LEU A 165 1.36 7.71 -12.26
N ASP A 166 2.51 7.67 -12.91
CA ASP A 166 2.68 6.95 -14.18
C ASP A 166 2.54 5.43 -13.99
N ILE A 167 3.07 4.88 -12.89
CA ILE A 167 2.88 3.47 -12.54
C ILE A 167 1.41 3.20 -12.20
N ALA A 168 0.77 4.04 -11.39
CA ALA A 168 -0.64 3.91 -11.05
C ALA A 168 -1.55 3.94 -12.29
N ARG A 169 -1.27 4.85 -13.24
CA ARG A 169 -1.98 4.90 -14.54
C ARG A 169 -1.77 3.64 -15.36
N THR A 170 -0.55 3.09 -15.38
CA THR A 170 -0.24 1.83 -16.06
C THR A 170 -1.03 0.68 -15.46
N ASN A 171 -1.05 0.59 -14.12
CA ASN A 171 -1.85 -0.40 -13.42
C ASN A 171 -3.36 -0.24 -13.67
N ALA A 172 -3.87 0.99 -13.66
CA ALA A 172 -5.27 1.26 -13.98
C ALA A 172 -5.67 0.80 -15.39
N ARG A 173 -4.81 1.04 -16.40
CA ARG A 173 -5.02 0.55 -17.77
C ARG A 173 -4.98 -0.97 -17.84
N ARG A 174 -4.00 -1.60 -17.20
CA ARG A 174 -3.82 -3.06 -17.16
C ARG A 174 -5.06 -3.77 -16.62
N HIS A 175 -5.69 -3.21 -15.59
CA HIS A 175 -6.89 -3.75 -14.95
C HIS A 175 -8.21 -3.17 -15.50
N GLN A 176 -8.19 -2.39 -16.59
CA GLN A 176 -9.37 -1.80 -17.24
C GLN A 176 -10.14 -0.83 -16.31
N LEU A 177 -9.46 -0.21 -15.35
CA LEU A 177 -10.02 0.72 -14.38
C LEU A 177 -9.69 2.19 -14.69
N ALA A 178 -9.06 2.48 -15.84
CA ALA A 178 -8.60 3.82 -16.19
C ALA A 178 -9.72 4.87 -16.32
N SER A 179 -10.96 4.46 -16.62
CA SER A 179 -12.12 5.34 -16.69
C SER A 179 -12.74 5.65 -15.32
N ALA A 180 -12.45 4.84 -14.31
CA ALA A 180 -12.99 4.99 -12.96
C ALA A 180 -12.13 5.92 -12.09
N VAL A 181 -10.83 6.08 -12.40
CA VAL A 181 -9.85 6.77 -11.55
C VAL A 181 -9.23 7.96 -12.27
N SER A 182 -9.30 9.14 -11.67
CA SER A 182 -8.60 10.35 -12.10
C SER A 182 -7.33 10.54 -11.27
N PHE A 183 -6.17 10.66 -11.93
CA PHE A 183 -4.87 10.82 -11.27
C PHE A 183 -4.41 12.27 -11.31
N VAL A 184 -4.15 12.87 -10.14
CA VAL A 184 -3.80 14.28 -9.95
C VAL A 184 -2.45 14.39 -9.25
N ALA A 185 -1.54 15.18 -9.82
CA ALA A 185 -0.28 15.48 -9.16
C ALA A 185 -0.46 16.58 -8.10
N GLY A 186 0.04 16.35 -6.90
CA GLY A 186 -0.03 17.33 -5.83
C GLY A 186 0.42 16.80 -4.48
N ASN A 187 0.72 17.71 -3.60
CA ASN A 187 1.08 17.40 -2.23
C ASN A 187 -0.21 17.34 -1.38
N TRP A 188 -0.57 16.15 -0.94
CA TRP A 188 -1.77 15.86 -0.14
C TRP A 188 -3.04 16.50 -0.72
N LEU A 189 -3.58 17.51 -0.05
CA LEU A 189 -4.84 18.17 -0.35
C LEU A 189 -4.69 19.49 -1.13
N ASP A 190 -3.45 19.93 -1.41
CA ASP A 190 -3.16 21.20 -2.10
C ASP A 190 -3.90 21.38 -3.44
N PRO A 191 -4.14 20.31 -4.25
CA PRO A 191 -4.89 20.46 -5.50
C PRO A 191 -6.36 20.83 -5.34
N PHE A 192 -6.93 20.77 -4.14
CA PHE A 192 -8.36 20.92 -3.91
C PHE A 192 -8.69 22.23 -3.20
N SER A 193 -9.78 22.88 -3.66
CA SER A 193 -10.31 24.07 -2.99
C SER A 193 -10.88 23.71 -1.62
N PRO A 194 -10.41 24.30 -0.52
CA PRO A 194 -10.82 23.93 0.84
C PRO A 194 -12.30 24.19 1.15
N ASN A 195 -13.01 24.94 0.30
CA ASN A 195 -14.40 25.31 0.53
C ASN A 195 -15.41 24.44 -0.25
N LYS A 196 -14.97 23.33 -0.84
CA LYS A 196 -15.83 22.40 -1.57
C LYS A 196 -15.84 21.03 -0.89
N ALA A 197 -16.88 20.77 -0.11
CA ALA A 197 -17.17 19.44 0.42
C ALA A 197 -17.68 18.53 -0.71
N ILE A 198 -16.78 17.79 -1.37
CA ILE A 198 -17.09 16.98 -2.55
C ILE A 198 -16.88 15.48 -2.35
N PHE A 199 -16.08 15.07 -1.35
CA PHE A 199 -15.76 13.66 -1.15
C PHE A 199 -16.64 13.01 -0.09
N ASP A 200 -17.15 11.84 -0.41
CA ASP A 200 -17.82 10.95 0.54
C ASP A 200 -16.81 10.26 1.44
N MET A 201 -15.61 10.01 0.90
CA MET A 201 -14.52 9.35 1.61
C MET A 201 -13.18 9.94 1.17
N ILE A 202 -12.29 10.12 2.13
CA ILE A 202 -10.86 10.39 1.92
C ILE A 202 -10.10 9.27 2.62
N LEU A 203 -9.09 8.69 1.96
CA LEU A 203 -8.28 7.63 2.54
C LEU A 203 -6.80 7.80 2.15
N SER A 204 -5.91 7.28 2.99
CA SER A 204 -4.47 7.31 2.75
C SER A 204 -3.74 6.23 3.54
N ASN A 205 -2.68 5.69 2.94
CA ASN A 205 -1.57 5.06 3.65
C ASN A 205 -0.38 6.04 3.60
N PRO A 206 -0.29 7.01 4.52
CA PRO A 206 0.77 8.01 4.50
C PRO A 206 2.08 7.44 5.05
N PRO A 207 3.25 8.06 4.79
CA PRO A 207 4.49 7.68 5.45
C PRO A 207 4.37 7.94 6.96
N TYR A 208 4.67 6.90 7.74
CA TYR A 208 4.51 6.93 9.21
C TYR A 208 5.73 6.45 9.99
N ILE A 209 6.86 6.20 9.34
CA ILE A 209 8.07 5.73 10.01
C ILE A 209 8.88 6.94 10.47
N PRO A 210 9.26 7.03 11.77
CA PRO A 210 10.16 8.08 12.23
C PRO A 210 11.48 8.08 11.43
N SER A 211 11.98 9.25 11.03
CA SER A 211 13.21 9.38 10.23
C SER A 211 14.40 8.62 10.84
N GLY A 212 14.51 8.63 12.18
CA GLY A 212 15.57 7.95 12.93
C GLY A 212 15.52 6.41 12.82
N ASP A 213 14.34 5.84 12.55
CA ASP A 213 14.14 4.40 12.56
C ASP A 213 14.37 3.79 11.16
N ILE A 214 14.37 4.61 10.10
CA ILE A 214 14.47 4.15 8.71
C ILE A 214 15.77 3.37 8.45
N ALA A 215 16.89 3.82 9.02
CA ALA A 215 18.18 3.15 8.87
C ALA A 215 18.19 1.73 9.47
N GLY A 216 17.32 1.46 10.46
CA GLY A 216 17.16 0.15 11.11
C GLY A 216 16.24 -0.82 10.35
N LEU A 217 15.56 -0.38 9.31
CA LEU A 217 14.69 -1.25 8.51
C LEU A 217 15.50 -2.29 7.72
N GLN A 218 14.79 -3.33 7.28
CA GLN A 218 15.40 -4.34 6.40
C GLN A 218 16.07 -3.66 5.21
N PRO A 219 17.25 -4.16 4.76
CA PRO A 219 17.98 -3.58 3.63
C PRO A 219 17.15 -3.47 2.34
N GLU A 220 16.19 -4.35 2.15
CA GLU A 220 15.23 -4.33 1.05
C GLU A 220 14.39 -3.05 1.04
N VAL A 221 14.02 -2.57 2.22
CA VAL A 221 13.19 -1.38 2.41
C VAL A 221 14.05 -0.12 2.36
N ASN A 222 15.01 -0.01 3.28
CA ASN A 222 15.77 1.24 3.48
C ASN A 222 16.67 1.63 2.29
N ARG A 223 17.05 0.66 1.43
CA ARG A 223 17.95 0.92 0.28
C ARG A 223 17.23 1.04 -1.05
N PHE A 224 16.05 0.46 -1.18
CA PHE A 224 15.39 0.30 -2.47
C PHE A 224 14.02 0.99 -2.56
N GLU A 225 13.27 1.07 -1.46
CA GLU A 225 11.97 1.72 -1.51
C GLU A 225 12.08 3.25 -1.38
N PRO A 226 11.18 4.01 -2.01
CA PRO A 226 11.30 5.46 -2.04
C PRO A 226 11.16 6.06 -0.65
N MET A 227 12.13 6.89 -0.25
CA MET A 227 12.15 7.56 1.06
C MET A 227 10.87 8.35 1.34
N LEU A 228 10.31 9.03 0.32
CA LEU A 228 9.05 9.78 0.44
C LEU A 228 7.86 8.94 0.89
N ALA A 229 7.88 7.63 0.62
CA ALA A 229 6.80 6.74 1.01
C ALA A 229 7.01 6.12 2.41
N LEU A 230 8.18 6.34 3.03
CA LEU A 230 8.54 5.77 4.33
C LEU A 230 8.58 6.83 5.42
N ASP A 231 9.17 7.99 5.13
CA ASP A 231 9.56 8.99 6.11
C ASP A 231 8.39 9.84 6.60
N GLY A 232 7.90 9.52 7.80
CA GLY A 232 6.90 10.29 8.53
C GLY A 232 7.48 11.46 9.34
N GLN A 233 8.74 11.86 9.07
CA GLN A 233 9.51 12.88 9.79
C GLN A 233 9.89 12.44 11.22
N SER A 234 10.25 13.39 12.08
CA SER A 234 10.88 13.14 13.38
C SER A 234 10.09 12.19 14.30
N ASP A 235 8.76 12.28 14.30
CA ASP A 235 7.86 11.48 15.15
C ASP A 235 7.03 10.46 14.36
N GLY A 236 7.22 10.38 13.03
CA GLY A 236 6.44 9.51 12.18
C GLY A 236 4.99 9.95 11.94
N LEU A 237 4.60 11.12 12.42
CA LEU A 237 3.20 11.56 12.43
C LEU A 237 2.92 12.80 11.57
N HIS A 238 3.93 13.33 10.90
CA HIS A 238 3.79 14.58 10.17
C HIS A 238 2.68 14.53 9.12
N ALA A 239 2.68 13.54 8.26
CA ALA A 239 1.68 13.38 7.22
C ALA A 239 0.28 13.10 7.80
N ILE A 240 0.19 12.22 8.79
CA ILE A 240 -1.07 11.90 9.49
C ILE A 240 -1.67 13.17 10.10
N ARG A 241 -0.85 13.97 10.78
CA ARG A 241 -1.28 15.26 11.38
C ARG A 241 -1.80 16.21 10.31
N GLN A 242 -1.04 16.41 9.24
CA GLN A 242 -1.44 17.29 8.15
C GLN A 242 -2.79 16.88 7.55
N ILE A 243 -2.99 15.59 7.29
CA ILE A 243 -4.22 15.07 6.70
C ILE A 243 -5.40 15.24 7.67
N ILE A 244 -5.27 14.86 8.94
CA ILE A 244 -6.35 14.97 9.95
C ILE A 244 -6.86 16.41 10.05
N PHE A 245 -5.95 17.40 10.14
CA PHE A 245 -6.33 18.78 10.33
C PHE A 245 -6.84 19.46 9.04
N SER A 246 -6.55 18.93 7.85
CA SER A 246 -6.87 19.58 6.57
C SER A 246 -7.98 18.89 5.77
N ALA A 247 -8.36 17.64 6.08
CA ALA A 247 -9.29 16.89 5.24
C ALA A 247 -10.77 17.23 5.47
N HIS A 248 -11.15 17.67 6.68
CA HIS A 248 -12.55 17.86 7.03
C HIS A 248 -13.33 18.82 6.13
N PRO A 249 -12.76 19.94 5.58
CA PRO A 249 -13.53 20.83 4.71
C PRO A 249 -13.90 20.20 3.38
N LEU A 250 -13.11 19.23 2.91
CA LEU A 250 -13.32 18.53 1.64
C LEU A 250 -14.31 17.36 1.76
N LEU A 251 -14.52 16.85 2.97
CA LEU A 251 -15.50 15.80 3.22
C LEU A 251 -16.93 16.39 3.23
N LYS A 252 -17.85 15.69 2.58
CA LYS A 252 -19.28 15.94 2.70
C LYS A 252 -19.76 15.76 4.15
N PRO A 253 -20.95 16.26 4.53
CA PRO A 253 -21.59 15.87 5.80
C PRO A 253 -21.66 14.35 5.90
N GLN A 254 -21.27 13.79 7.06
CA GLN A 254 -21.14 12.34 7.30
C GLN A 254 -20.05 11.62 6.48
N GLY A 255 -19.26 12.34 5.70
CA GLY A 255 -18.11 11.78 5.00
C GLY A 255 -17.07 11.21 5.97
N VAL A 256 -16.24 10.29 5.48
CA VAL A 256 -15.34 9.48 6.29
C VAL A 256 -13.89 9.72 5.88
N LEU A 257 -13.00 9.91 6.87
CA LEU A 257 -11.55 9.88 6.69
C LEU A 257 -10.99 8.56 7.24
N LEU A 258 -10.22 7.84 6.42
CA LEU A 258 -9.53 6.61 6.83
C LEU A 258 -8.03 6.78 6.64
N LEU A 259 -7.25 6.44 7.67
CA LEU A 259 -5.78 6.47 7.59
C LEU A 259 -5.18 5.17 8.11
N GLU A 260 -4.21 4.64 7.36
CA GLU A 260 -3.29 3.66 7.90
C GLU A 260 -2.29 4.35 8.83
N MET A 261 -1.86 3.67 9.89
CA MET A 261 -0.91 4.17 10.87
C MET A 261 0.03 3.07 11.37
N GLY A 262 1.14 3.44 11.95
CA GLY A 262 2.02 2.52 12.66
C GLY A 262 1.33 1.93 13.89
N PHE A 263 1.60 0.65 14.17
CA PHE A 263 0.96 -0.10 15.27
C PHE A 263 1.11 0.51 16.65
N ASN A 264 2.10 1.39 16.85
CA ASN A 264 2.41 2.08 18.10
C ASN A 264 1.97 3.56 18.12
N GLN A 265 1.18 4.01 17.14
CA GLN A 265 0.83 5.44 16.98
C GLN A 265 -0.60 5.76 17.42
N LYS A 266 -1.38 4.77 17.86
CA LYS A 266 -2.80 4.89 18.21
C LYS A 266 -3.10 6.04 19.17
N GLU A 267 -2.40 6.12 20.30
CA GLU A 267 -2.65 7.10 21.33
C GLU A 267 -2.42 8.53 20.82
N ALA A 268 -1.34 8.74 20.06
CA ALA A 268 -1.03 10.03 19.46
C ALA A 268 -2.06 10.44 18.40
N VAL A 269 -2.50 9.48 17.57
CA VAL A 269 -3.54 9.73 16.57
C VAL A 269 -4.87 10.08 17.22
N ILE A 270 -5.27 9.39 18.30
CA ILE A 270 -6.49 9.71 19.06
C ILE A 270 -6.41 11.15 19.63
N GLN A 271 -5.28 11.54 20.20
CA GLN A 271 -5.09 12.91 20.70
C GLN A 271 -5.24 13.95 19.58
N MET A 272 -4.68 13.69 18.39
CA MET A 272 -4.84 14.60 17.25
C MET A 272 -6.31 14.72 16.81
N ILE A 273 -7.06 13.61 16.78
CA ILE A 273 -8.48 13.62 16.43
C ILE A 273 -9.28 14.47 17.43
N GLN A 274 -9.01 14.31 18.72
CA GLN A 274 -9.65 15.08 19.79
C GLN A 274 -9.31 16.57 19.70
N GLN A 275 -8.05 16.92 19.43
CA GLN A 275 -7.60 18.30 19.23
C GLN A 275 -8.21 18.93 17.98
N CYS A 276 -8.32 18.16 16.89
CA CYS A 276 -8.96 18.62 15.65
C CYS A 276 -10.46 18.95 15.86
N GLY A 277 -11.17 18.15 16.64
CA GLY A 277 -12.55 18.39 17.03
C GLY A 277 -13.60 18.23 15.91
N HIS A 278 -13.20 17.87 14.69
CA HIS A 278 -14.08 17.77 13.52
C HIS A 278 -14.57 16.36 13.21
N TYR A 279 -14.12 15.35 13.96
CA TYR A 279 -14.42 13.95 13.70
C TYR A 279 -15.03 13.27 14.93
N HIS A 280 -16.20 12.65 14.77
CA HIS A 280 -16.82 11.78 15.77
C HIS A 280 -18.05 11.07 15.18
N PRO A 281 -18.26 9.77 15.39
CA PRO A 281 -17.35 8.85 16.10
C PRO A 281 -16.08 8.55 15.32
N PHE A 282 -15.11 7.93 16.01
CA PHE A 282 -13.96 7.31 15.35
C PHE A 282 -13.74 5.89 15.88
N GLN A 283 -13.10 5.05 15.09
CA GLN A 283 -12.82 3.65 15.39
C GLN A 283 -11.39 3.29 14.98
N ILE A 284 -10.73 2.46 15.79
CA ILE A 284 -9.45 1.84 15.42
C ILE A 284 -9.71 0.40 15.00
N ILE A 285 -9.19 0.02 13.84
CA ILE A 285 -9.29 -1.32 13.27
C ILE A 285 -7.91 -1.97 13.33
N LYS A 286 -7.89 -3.24 13.74
CA LYS A 286 -6.68 -4.05 13.80
C LYS A 286 -6.48 -4.82 12.50
N ASP A 287 -5.22 -5.02 12.14
CA ASP A 287 -4.85 -5.93 11.07
C ASP A 287 -4.99 -7.41 11.51
N TYR A 288 -4.77 -8.34 10.58
CA TYR A 288 -4.86 -9.77 10.84
C TYR A 288 -3.81 -10.31 11.83
N ALA A 289 -2.74 -9.57 12.08
CA ALA A 289 -1.76 -9.87 13.13
C ALA A 289 -2.18 -9.34 14.52
N GLY A 290 -3.30 -8.60 14.59
CA GLY A 290 -3.84 -8.03 15.84
C GLY A 290 -3.24 -6.67 16.22
N HIS A 291 -2.48 -6.04 15.33
CA HIS A 291 -1.92 -4.71 15.54
C HIS A 291 -2.92 -3.61 15.14
N ASP A 292 -2.95 -2.52 15.88
CA ASP A 292 -3.72 -1.34 15.52
C ASP A 292 -3.19 -0.79 14.19
N ARG A 293 -4.04 -0.70 13.15
CA ARG A 293 -3.59 -0.42 11.79
C ARG A 293 -4.33 0.70 11.08
N VAL A 294 -5.64 0.77 11.23
CA VAL A 294 -6.46 1.75 10.52
C VAL A 294 -7.29 2.55 11.51
N VAL A 295 -7.33 3.86 11.33
CA VAL A 295 -8.29 4.74 12.00
C VAL A 295 -9.38 5.16 11.02
N VAL A 296 -10.63 4.99 11.41
CA VAL A 296 -11.82 5.42 10.68
C VAL A 296 -12.46 6.58 11.45
N MET A 297 -12.63 7.72 10.81
CA MET A 297 -13.10 8.97 11.43
C MET A 297 -14.28 9.53 10.62
N HIS A 298 -15.44 9.69 11.26
CA HIS A 298 -16.61 10.30 10.64
C HIS A 298 -16.62 11.81 10.87
N LYS A 299 -16.82 12.59 9.81
CA LYS A 299 -16.99 14.04 9.92
C LYS A 299 -18.22 14.36 10.75
N LEU A 300 -18.08 15.23 11.74
CA LEU A 300 -19.20 15.76 12.52
C LEU A 300 -20.17 16.52 11.60
N SER A 301 -21.46 16.22 11.71
CA SER A 301 -22.51 17.05 11.09
C SER A 301 -22.68 18.33 11.89
N VAL A 302 -22.94 19.44 11.20
CA VAL A 302 -23.07 20.80 11.78
C VAL A 302 -24.10 20.85 12.93
N PHE A 303 -25.11 19.99 12.89
CA PHE A 303 -26.14 19.90 13.94
C PHE A 303 -25.62 19.45 15.31
N ASN A 304 -24.48 18.78 15.39
CA ASN A 304 -23.91 18.32 16.66
C ASN A 304 -22.93 19.34 17.31
N CYS A 305 -22.45 20.32 16.57
CA CYS A 305 -21.58 21.38 17.12
C CYS A 305 -22.36 22.37 18.02
N GLU A 306 -23.59 22.71 17.67
CA GLU A 306 -24.40 23.64 18.47
C GLU A 306 -24.84 23.04 19.82
N ASN A 307 -25.08 21.72 19.85
CA ASN A 307 -25.45 21.05 21.10
C ASN A 307 -24.29 20.88 22.10
N ARG A 308 -23.03 20.83 21.67
CA ARG A 308 -21.87 20.79 22.57
C ARG A 308 -21.62 22.15 23.25
N ASN A 309 -21.75 23.25 22.50
CA ASN A 309 -21.60 24.59 23.06
C ASN A 309 -22.71 24.91 24.09
N ASN A 310 -23.90 24.37 23.89
CA ASN A 310 -25.03 24.54 24.83
C ASN A 310 -24.91 23.65 26.09
N LEU A 311 -24.15 22.56 26.05
CA LEU A 311 -23.89 21.70 27.22
C LEU A 311 -22.76 22.26 28.10
N VAL A 312 -21.71 22.80 27.49
CA VAL A 312 -20.59 23.45 28.25
C VAL A 312 -21.09 24.72 28.95
N GLN A 313 -21.96 25.53 28.32
CA GLN A 313 -22.52 26.72 28.98
C GLN A 313 -23.52 26.42 30.10
N LYS A 314 -24.04 25.18 30.21
CA LYS A 314 -24.93 24.79 31.31
C LYS A 314 -24.22 24.20 32.52
N GLU A 315 -22.97 23.77 32.38
CA GLU A 315 -22.13 23.31 33.50
C GLU A 315 -21.42 24.47 34.25
N ASP A 316 -21.18 25.58 33.57
CA ASP A 316 -20.59 26.80 34.19
C ASP A 316 -21.60 27.67 34.95
N LEU A 317 -22.88 27.27 35.00
CA LEU A 317 -23.97 27.97 35.70
C LEU A 317 -24.57 27.18 36.87
N LYS A 318 -23.85 26.19 37.38
CA LYS A 318 -24.17 25.51 38.64
C LYS A 318 -22.94 25.53 39.55
#